data_3daec82decfe2be843fec5562c53f0b9
#
_entry.id   3daec82decfe2be843fec5562c53f0b9
#
_cell.length_a   1.000
_cell.length_b   1.000
_cell.length_c   1.000
_cell.angle_alpha   90.00
_cell.angle_beta   90.00
_cell.angle_gamma   90.00
#
_symmetry.space_group_name_H-M   'P 1'
#
loop_
_entity.id
_entity.type
_entity.pdbx_description
1 polymer ?
#
loop_
_entity_poly.entity_id
_entity_poly.type
_entity_poly.pdbx_seq_one_letter_code
_entity_poly.pdbx_strand_id
1 'polypeptide(L)'
;MNLFQSLVFGLISGLSDILPVSSQAHKAMLMKIFGINAEAPLLRLFIHAGILAALYYCCANQITRISRQLRLARIPKKKRKRPVDTRTLMEFRLLRMIIVPVLLSLYFYQHTTAWGSRLNLIAIFLLINGVILFVPSLMPTGNKDARNMSALNGLLIGLGGAFSVIPGVSAIGDVNAVSSICGADRTFSLNLSFLMNMVLTVALIAFDFAAVYASGAGNLSFSVLLTYFISGVAAFGGAYLGIQTMRALAANIGFNIFAFYSFGAALFSFVLYLMV
;
A
#
# COMPACT_ATOMS: atom_id res chain seq x y z
N MET A 1 12.96 18.01 -11.49
CA MET A 1 12.75 16.76 -12.26
C MET A 1 12.45 17.11 -13.71
N ASN A 2 13.04 16.39 -14.66
CA ASN A 2 12.66 16.44 -16.07
C ASN A 2 11.50 15.47 -16.35
N LEU A 3 10.94 15.51 -17.58
CA LEU A 3 9.77 14.70 -17.95
C LEU A 3 10.02 13.19 -17.79
N PHE A 4 11.20 12.70 -18.21
CA PHE A 4 11.58 11.30 -18.09
C PHE A 4 11.68 10.86 -16.62
N GLN A 5 12.35 11.66 -15.78
CA GLN A 5 12.41 11.39 -14.33
C GLN A 5 11.02 11.35 -13.70
N SER A 6 10.11 12.26 -14.09
CA SER A 6 8.73 12.30 -13.58
C SER A 6 7.94 11.05 -13.94
N LEU A 7 8.08 10.58 -15.17
CA LEU A 7 7.41 9.38 -15.66
C LEU A 7 7.93 8.13 -14.93
N VAL A 8 9.25 7.97 -14.84
CA VAL A 8 9.87 6.81 -14.17
C VAL A 8 9.56 6.83 -12.68
N PHE A 9 9.67 8.00 -12.02
CA PHE A 9 9.40 8.15 -10.60
C PHE A 9 7.94 7.83 -10.27
N GLY A 10 6.99 8.32 -11.06
CA GLY A 10 5.57 8.01 -10.89
C GLY A 10 5.27 6.52 -11.11
N LEU A 11 5.74 5.96 -12.22
CA LEU A 11 5.50 4.56 -12.57
C LEU A 11 6.02 3.60 -11.48
N ILE A 12 7.27 3.79 -11.05
CA ILE A 12 7.88 2.95 -10.02
C ILE A 12 7.22 3.17 -8.66
N SER A 13 6.85 4.42 -8.32
CA SER A 13 6.11 4.70 -7.09
C SER A 13 4.76 3.97 -7.04
N GLY A 14 3.98 4.03 -8.11
CA GLY A 14 2.70 3.34 -8.20
C GLY A 14 2.84 1.82 -8.17
N LEU A 15 3.78 1.29 -8.94
CA LEU A 15 4.05 -0.15 -8.99
C LEU A 15 4.48 -0.70 -7.62
N SER A 16 5.47 -0.06 -6.99
CA SER A 16 6.05 -0.50 -5.71
C SER A 16 5.11 -0.26 -4.51
N ASP A 17 4.11 0.60 -4.64
CA ASP A 17 3.09 0.79 -3.60
C ASP A 17 2.13 -0.40 -3.52
N ILE A 18 1.86 -1.02 -4.65
CA ILE A 18 0.98 -2.19 -4.77
C ILE A 18 1.72 -3.51 -4.60
N LEU A 19 2.93 -3.60 -5.12
CA LEU A 19 3.77 -4.78 -4.91
C LEU A 19 4.32 -4.80 -3.46
N PRO A 20 4.57 -5.97 -2.88
CA PRO A 20 5.08 -6.08 -1.51
C PRO A 20 6.58 -5.78 -1.40
N VAL A 21 7.01 -4.63 -1.91
CA VAL A 21 8.43 -4.26 -2.09
C VAL A 21 8.82 -2.90 -1.49
N SER A 22 7.93 -2.24 -0.77
CA SER A 22 8.08 -0.90 -0.16
C SER A 22 8.27 0.25 -1.16
N SER A 23 7.21 1.03 -1.37
CA SER A 23 7.22 2.25 -2.20
C SER A 23 8.22 3.29 -1.69
N GLN A 24 8.30 3.49 -0.37
CA GLN A 24 9.20 4.47 0.24
C GLN A 24 10.68 4.15 -0.04
N ALA A 25 11.06 2.87 0.03
CA ALA A 25 12.42 2.44 -0.29
C ALA A 25 12.77 2.72 -1.77
N HIS A 26 11.87 2.38 -2.69
CA HIS A 26 12.09 2.61 -4.12
C HIS A 26 12.16 4.09 -4.47
N LYS A 27 11.29 4.92 -3.87
CA LYS A 27 11.34 6.37 -4.03
C LYS A 27 12.67 6.94 -3.52
N ALA A 28 13.14 6.51 -2.36
CA ALA A 28 14.41 6.97 -1.79
C ALA A 28 15.62 6.61 -2.68
N MET A 29 15.67 5.38 -3.20
CA MET A 29 16.71 4.94 -4.14
C MET A 29 16.66 5.76 -5.44
N LEU A 30 15.46 5.98 -6.01
CA LEU A 30 15.29 6.80 -7.21
C LEU A 30 15.68 8.26 -6.99
N MET A 31 15.31 8.85 -5.86
CA MET A 31 15.73 10.22 -5.52
C MET A 31 17.25 10.34 -5.51
N LYS A 32 17.93 9.34 -4.95
CA LYS A 32 19.39 9.32 -4.92
C LYS A 32 19.99 9.19 -6.31
N ILE A 33 19.47 8.27 -7.15
CA ILE A 33 19.94 8.06 -8.54
C ILE A 33 19.71 9.30 -9.39
N PHE A 34 18.58 10.00 -9.19
CA PHE A 34 18.22 11.18 -9.98
C PHE A 34 18.79 12.50 -9.42
N GLY A 35 19.49 12.48 -8.30
CA GLY A 35 20.00 13.68 -7.64
C GLY A 35 18.89 14.58 -7.08
N ILE A 36 17.78 14.01 -6.64
CA ILE A 36 16.64 14.74 -6.08
C ILE A 36 16.80 14.77 -4.56
N ASN A 37 16.95 15.96 -3.99
CA ASN A 37 17.23 16.12 -2.56
C ASN A 37 16.01 15.85 -1.66
N ALA A 38 14.81 16.21 -2.14
CA ALA A 38 13.58 15.99 -1.39
C ALA A 38 12.37 15.80 -2.33
N GLU A 39 11.43 14.97 -1.90
CA GLU A 39 10.15 14.78 -2.59
C GLU A 39 9.20 15.94 -2.22
N ALA A 40 8.80 16.75 -3.20
CA ALA A 40 7.88 17.84 -2.99
C ALA A 40 6.50 17.31 -2.52
N PRO A 41 5.85 17.95 -1.52
CA PRO A 41 4.53 17.53 -1.05
C PRO A 41 3.47 17.44 -2.15
N LEU A 42 3.49 18.39 -3.10
CA LEU A 42 2.56 18.37 -4.22
C LEU A 42 2.82 17.21 -5.20
N LEU A 43 4.08 16.83 -5.42
CA LEU A 43 4.42 15.64 -6.21
C LEU A 43 3.85 14.37 -5.56
N ARG A 44 4.01 14.21 -4.22
CA ARG A 44 3.43 13.10 -3.48
C ARG A 44 1.91 13.05 -3.61
N LEU A 45 1.27 14.21 -3.50
CA LEU A 45 -0.18 14.35 -3.66
C LEU A 45 -0.67 13.80 -5.01
N PHE A 46 -0.01 14.16 -6.11
CA PHE A 46 -0.35 13.66 -7.45
C PHE A 46 -0.11 12.14 -7.57
N ILE A 47 0.99 11.63 -7.02
CA ILE A 47 1.31 10.20 -7.02
C ILE A 47 0.25 9.41 -6.23
N HIS A 48 -0.06 9.81 -4.99
CA HIS A 48 -1.07 9.15 -4.18
C HIS A 48 -2.46 9.26 -4.80
N ALA A 49 -2.80 10.37 -5.45
CA ALA A 49 -4.06 10.50 -6.20
C ALA A 49 -4.13 9.50 -7.37
N GLY A 50 -3.04 9.30 -8.10
CA GLY A 50 -2.95 8.29 -9.16
C GLY A 50 -3.12 6.86 -8.63
N ILE A 51 -2.43 6.52 -7.54
CA ILE A 51 -2.54 5.22 -6.87
C ILE A 51 -3.97 4.97 -6.38
N LEU A 52 -4.57 5.97 -5.72
CA LEU A 52 -5.96 5.89 -5.24
C LEU A 52 -6.95 5.66 -6.38
N ALA A 53 -6.78 6.36 -7.51
CA ALA A 53 -7.61 6.19 -8.70
C ALA A 53 -7.50 4.76 -9.26
N ALA A 54 -6.30 4.16 -9.31
CA ALA A 54 -6.10 2.79 -9.75
C ALA A 54 -6.76 1.77 -8.79
N LEU A 55 -6.56 1.94 -7.48
CA LEU A 55 -7.20 1.10 -6.45
C LEU A 55 -8.72 1.19 -6.54
N TYR A 56 -9.27 2.41 -6.63
CA TYR A 56 -10.72 2.61 -6.77
C TYR A 56 -11.26 1.94 -8.03
N TYR A 57 -10.62 2.14 -9.18
CA TYR A 57 -11.01 1.53 -10.45
C TYR A 57 -11.02 -0.01 -10.35
N CYS A 58 -9.95 -0.60 -9.84
CA CYS A 58 -9.80 -2.05 -9.75
C CYS A 58 -10.67 -2.71 -8.67
N CYS A 59 -11.01 -1.98 -7.59
CA CYS A 59 -11.80 -2.48 -6.47
C CYS A 59 -13.27 -1.99 -6.50
N ALA A 60 -13.72 -1.29 -7.54
CA ALA A 60 -15.04 -0.66 -7.64
C ALA A 60 -16.19 -1.65 -7.36
N ASN A 61 -16.12 -2.86 -7.90
CA ASN A 61 -17.13 -3.90 -7.68
C ASN A 61 -17.22 -4.33 -6.21
N GLN A 62 -16.06 -4.48 -5.54
CA GLN A 62 -15.98 -4.85 -4.13
C GLN A 62 -16.53 -3.72 -3.23
N ILE A 63 -16.15 -2.48 -3.51
CA ILE A 63 -16.63 -1.29 -2.81
C ILE A 63 -18.15 -1.16 -2.95
N THR A 64 -18.68 -1.31 -4.18
CA THR A 64 -20.12 -1.25 -4.46
C THR A 64 -20.88 -2.37 -3.74
N ARG A 65 -20.32 -3.60 -3.73
CA ARG A 65 -20.89 -4.74 -2.99
C ARG A 65 -20.98 -4.44 -1.50
N ILE A 66 -19.88 -4.00 -0.87
CA ILE A 66 -19.83 -3.67 0.57
C ILE A 66 -20.82 -2.54 0.88
N SER A 67 -20.78 -1.44 0.12
CA SER A 67 -21.65 -0.28 0.32
C SER A 67 -23.13 -0.64 0.21
N ARG A 68 -23.50 -1.49 -0.77
CA ARG A 68 -24.88 -1.98 -0.91
C ARG A 68 -25.32 -2.82 0.28
N GLN A 69 -24.46 -3.74 0.77
CA GLN A 69 -24.81 -4.59 1.91
C GLN A 69 -24.91 -3.79 3.21
N LEU A 70 -24.07 -2.77 3.42
CA LEU A 70 -24.15 -1.87 4.56
C LEU A 70 -25.45 -1.06 4.54
N ARG A 71 -25.87 -0.55 3.37
CA ARG A 71 -27.18 0.12 3.22
C ARG A 71 -28.35 -0.82 3.54
N LEU A 72 -28.32 -2.05 3.01
CA LEU A 72 -29.33 -3.05 3.31
C LEU A 72 -29.37 -3.42 4.80
N ALA A 73 -28.22 -3.50 5.47
CA ALA A 73 -28.14 -3.82 6.90
C ALA A 73 -28.80 -2.76 7.79
N ARG A 74 -28.84 -1.49 7.35
CA ARG A 74 -29.49 -0.39 8.09
C ARG A 74 -31.03 -0.46 8.02
N ILE A 75 -31.61 -1.17 7.04
CA ILE A 75 -33.05 -1.33 6.92
C ILE A 75 -33.54 -2.36 7.96
N PRO A 76 -34.61 -2.13 8.71
CA PRO A 76 -35.19 -3.10 9.64
C PRO A 76 -35.52 -4.43 8.96
N LYS A 77 -35.25 -5.56 9.62
CA LYS A 77 -35.42 -6.92 9.04
C LYS A 77 -36.79 -7.12 8.37
N LYS A 78 -37.87 -6.64 9.01
CA LYS A 78 -39.25 -6.76 8.47
C LYS A 78 -39.50 -5.99 7.16
N LYS A 79 -38.71 -4.95 6.87
CA LYS A 79 -38.86 -4.09 5.68
C LYS A 79 -37.87 -4.43 4.56
N ARG A 80 -36.97 -5.41 4.77
CA ARG A 80 -35.97 -5.80 3.78
C ARG A 80 -36.62 -6.65 2.69
N LYS A 81 -36.42 -6.26 1.43
CA LYS A 81 -36.83 -7.05 0.27
C LYS A 81 -35.90 -8.23 -0.06
N ARG A 82 -34.68 -8.24 0.47
CA ARG A 82 -33.65 -9.28 0.26
C ARG A 82 -32.88 -9.53 1.55
N PRO A 83 -32.40 -10.76 1.78
CA PRO A 83 -31.49 -11.04 2.91
C PRO A 83 -30.18 -10.30 2.73
N VAL A 84 -29.54 -9.97 3.84
CA VAL A 84 -28.21 -9.37 3.87
C VAL A 84 -27.15 -10.48 3.71
N ASP A 85 -26.15 -10.25 2.88
CA ASP A 85 -25.00 -11.12 2.77
C ASP A 85 -24.11 -10.94 4.02
N THR A 86 -24.19 -11.91 4.92
CA THR A 86 -23.43 -11.94 6.18
C THR A 86 -21.92 -12.01 5.93
N ARG A 87 -21.46 -12.70 4.87
CA ARG A 87 -20.05 -12.78 4.50
C ARG A 87 -19.48 -11.39 4.22
N THR A 88 -20.16 -10.59 3.42
CA THR A 88 -19.74 -9.22 3.11
C THR A 88 -19.74 -8.31 4.36
N LEU A 89 -20.68 -8.50 5.30
CA LEU A 89 -20.66 -7.74 6.56
C LEU A 89 -19.49 -8.14 7.46
N MET A 90 -19.15 -9.43 7.50
CA MET A 90 -17.97 -9.92 8.23
C MET A 90 -16.67 -9.43 7.61
N GLU A 91 -16.58 -9.41 6.27
CA GLU A 91 -15.46 -8.80 5.54
C GLU A 91 -15.27 -7.33 5.93
N PHE A 92 -16.35 -6.55 5.96
CA PHE A 92 -16.28 -5.15 6.40
C PHE A 92 -15.90 -5.00 7.88
N ARG A 93 -16.39 -5.90 8.75
CA ARG A 93 -15.99 -5.92 10.16
C ARG A 93 -14.49 -6.18 10.30
N LEU A 94 -13.96 -7.18 9.59
CA LEU A 94 -12.55 -7.52 9.58
C LEU A 94 -11.71 -6.33 9.06
N LEU A 95 -12.12 -5.74 7.94
CA LEU A 95 -11.47 -4.57 7.36
C LEU A 95 -11.36 -3.41 8.37
N ARG A 96 -12.40 -3.13 9.15
CA ARG A 96 -12.35 -2.10 10.20
C ARG A 96 -11.32 -2.44 11.28
N MET A 97 -11.20 -3.71 11.68
CA MET A 97 -10.20 -4.13 12.66
C MET A 97 -8.77 -3.97 12.12
N ILE A 98 -8.56 -4.18 10.83
CA ILE A 98 -7.27 -3.96 10.15
C ILE A 98 -6.95 -2.48 10.05
N ILE A 99 -7.91 -1.64 9.67
CA ILE A 99 -7.71 -0.21 9.43
C ILE A 99 -7.33 0.54 10.71
N VAL A 100 -7.88 0.18 11.86
CA VAL A 100 -7.65 0.92 13.11
C VAL A 100 -6.16 0.97 13.49
N PRO A 101 -5.41 -0.14 13.62
CA PRO A 101 -3.98 -0.08 13.93
C PRO A 101 -3.17 0.64 12.84
N VAL A 102 -3.54 0.45 11.55
CA VAL A 102 -2.86 1.10 10.42
C VAL A 102 -3.01 2.62 10.48
N LEU A 103 -4.20 3.14 10.77
CA LEU A 103 -4.39 4.59 10.91
C LEU A 103 -3.72 5.13 12.17
N LEU A 104 -3.73 4.40 13.27
CA LEU A 104 -3.01 4.79 14.49
C LEU A 104 -1.50 4.88 14.28
N SER A 105 -0.92 4.01 13.44
CA SER A 105 0.51 4.06 13.13
C SER A 105 0.92 5.34 12.39
N LEU A 106 0.01 6.01 11.69
CA LEU A 106 0.28 7.28 11.02
C LEU A 106 0.69 8.40 11.99
N TYR A 107 0.36 8.28 13.28
CA TYR A 107 0.89 9.17 14.31
C TYR A 107 2.44 9.18 14.33
N PHE A 108 3.05 8.03 14.05
CA PHE A 108 4.51 7.89 13.98
C PHE A 108 5.10 8.24 12.60
N TYR A 109 4.27 8.46 11.60
CA TYR A 109 4.71 8.69 10.21
C TYR A 109 5.73 9.83 10.08
N GLN A 110 5.52 10.95 10.78
CA GLN A 110 6.45 12.08 10.74
C GLN A 110 7.82 11.76 11.33
N HIS A 111 7.88 10.90 12.35
CA HIS A 111 9.14 10.46 12.96
C HIS A 111 9.89 9.48 12.08
N THR A 112 9.16 8.59 11.38
CA THR A 112 9.78 7.57 10.53
C THR A 112 10.20 8.12 9.16
N THR A 113 9.61 9.20 8.67
CA THR A 113 10.00 9.82 7.39
C THR A 113 11.46 10.27 7.37
N ALA A 114 12.03 10.69 8.51
CA ALA A 114 13.44 11.01 8.61
C ALA A 114 14.37 9.82 8.32
N TRP A 115 13.89 8.59 8.51
CA TRP A 115 14.64 7.37 8.18
C TRP A 115 14.63 7.08 6.67
N GLY A 116 13.64 7.61 5.95
CA GLY A 116 13.48 7.44 4.51
C GLY A 116 14.60 8.08 3.66
N SER A 117 15.39 8.98 4.22
CA SER A 117 16.58 9.53 3.57
C SER A 117 17.85 8.71 3.78
N ARG A 118 17.84 7.71 4.69
CA ARG A 118 19.00 6.92 5.11
C ARG A 118 18.99 5.56 4.42
N LEU A 119 19.73 5.42 3.33
CA LEU A 119 19.78 4.18 2.53
C LEU A 119 20.27 2.95 3.32
N ASN A 120 21.15 3.12 4.31
CA ASN A 120 21.58 2.03 5.19
C ASN A 120 20.43 1.49 6.05
N LEU A 121 19.58 2.36 6.60
CA LEU A 121 18.39 1.94 7.37
C LEU A 121 17.36 1.29 6.44
N ILE A 122 17.15 1.85 5.25
CA ILE A 122 16.27 1.26 4.23
C ILE A 122 16.73 -0.15 3.87
N ALA A 123 18.04 -0.38 3.71
CA ALA A 123 18.58 -1.71 3.44
C ALA A 123 18.22 -2.71 4.55
N ILE A 124 18.37 -2.31 5.82
CA ILE A 124 18.00 -3.15 6.98
C ILE A 124 16.50 -3.46 6.97
N PHE A 125 15.66 -2.43 6.77
CA PHE A 125 14.20 -2.62 6.78
C PHE A 125 13.71 -3.43 5.56
N LEU A 126 14.37 -3.34 4.40
CA LEU A 126 14.09 -4.22 3.26
C LEU A 126 14.47 -5.68 3.55
N LEU A 127 15.56 -5.94 4.31
CA LEU A 127 15.88 -7.29 4.78
C LEU A 127 14.77 -7.81 5.70
N ILE A 128 14.31 -7.01 6.64
CA ILE A 128 13.20 -7.36 7.54
C ILE A 128 11.93 -7.63 6.73
N ASN A 129 11.58 -6.78 5.77
CA ASN A 129 10.46 -7.00 4.85
C ASN A 129 10.58 -8.32 4.11
N GLY A 130 11.78 -8.64 3.61
CA GLY A 130 12.06 -9.92 2.94
C GLY A 130 11.80 -11.12 3.85
N VAL A 131 12.23 -11.05 5.11
CA VAL A 131 11.96 -12.11 6.11
C VAL A 131 10.46 -12.23 6.38
N ILE A 132 9.74 -11.12 6.60
CA ILE A 132 8.28 -11.12 6.82
C ILE A 132 7.56 -11.80 5.64
N LEU A 133 7.95 -11.46 4.42
CA LEU A 133 7.35 -12.04 3.21
C LEU A 133 7.71 -13.50 2.97
N PHE A 134 8.84 -13.95 3.53
CA PHE A 134 9.29 -15.33 3.40
C PHE A 134 8.56 -16.28 4.36
N VAL A 135 8.23 -15.82 5.58
CA VAL A 135 7.60 -16.66 6.62
C VAL A 135 6.36 -17.42 6.13
N PRO A 136 5.41 -16.81 5.40
CA PRO A 136 4.23 -17.52 4.88
C PRO A 136 4.54 -18.69 3.96
N SER A 137 5.71 -18.70 3.31
CA SER A 137 6.11 -19.82 2.44
C SER A 137 6.43 -21.10 3.20
N LEU A 138 6.69 -20.98 4.49
CA LEU A 138 6.95 -22.11 5.40
C LEU A 138 5.67 -22.70 5.98
N MET A 139 4.50 -22.12 5.69
CA MET A 139 3.21 -22.50 6.25
C MET A 139 2.30 -23.10 5.16
N PRO A 140 1.37 -24.00 5.55
CA PRO A 140 0.37 -24.51 4.61
C PRO A 140 -0.51 -23.37 4.09
N THR A 141 -0.96 -23.51 2.84
CA THR A 141 -1.88 -22.54 2.23
C THR A 141 -3.19 -22.45 3.01
N GLY A 142 -3.55 -21.22 3.42
CA GLY A 142 -4.79 -20.97 4.12
C GLY A 142 -6.03 -21.06 3.22
N ASN A 143 -7.18 -21.33 3.83
CA ASN A 143 -8.48 -21.41 3.17
C ASN A 143 -9.58 -20.60 3.88
N LYS A 144 -9.21 -19.83 4.91
CA LYS A 144 -10.17 -19.03 5.67
C LYS A 144 -10.62 -17.81 4.87
N ASP A 145 -11.91 -17.54 4.93
CA ASP A 145 -12.54 -16.30 4.44
C ASP A 145 -13.05 -15.45 5.63
N ALA A 146 -13.79 -14.38 5.33
CA ALA A 146 -14.32 -13.47 6.35
C ALA A 146 -15.16 -14.15 7.44
N ARG A 147 -15.78 -15.31 7.15
CA ARG A 147 -16.62 -16.05 8.11
C ARG A 147 -15.80 -16.78 9.17
N ASN A 148 -14.61 -17.23 8.79
CA ASN A 148 -13.73 -18.05 9.62
C ASN A 148 -12.61 -17.26 10.29
N MET A 149 -12.55 -15.94 10.04
CA MET A 149 -11.58 -15.03 10.64
C MET A 149 -12.16 -14.35 11.89
N SER A 150 -11.42 -14.41 13.00
CA SER A 150 -11.80 -13.76 14.25
C SER A 150 -11.47 -12.25 14.25
N ALA A 151 -12.01 -11.52 15.21
CA ALA A 151 -11.62 -10.11 15.45
C ALA A 151 -10.13 -9.99 15.80
N LEU A 152 -9.58 -10.97 16.54
CA LEU A 152 -8.15 -11.03 16.88
C LEU A 152 -7.29 -11.17 15.62
N ASN A 153 -7.69 -12.03 14.67
CA ASN A 153 -7.00 -12.11 13.38
C ASN A 153 -6.97 -10.75 12.68
N GLY A 154 -8.10 -10.02 12.67
CA GLY A 154 -8.16 -8.68 12.09
C GLY A 154 -7.21 -7.68 12.76
N LEU A 155 -7.10 -7.70 14.09
CA LEU A 155 -6.17 -6.86 14.83
C LEU A 155 -4.71 -7.22 14.54
N LEU A 156 -4.37 -8.53 14.52
CA LEU A 156 -3.01 -8.98 14.20
C LEU A 156 -2.60 -8.58 12.79
N ILE A 157 -3.49 -8.77 11.81
CA ILE A 157 -3.27 -8.34 10.42
C ILE A 157 -3.08 -6.82 10.36
N GLY A 158 -3.90 -6.06 11.08
CA GLY A 158 -3.78 -4.60 11.17
C GLY A 158 -2.49 -4.15 11.84
N LEU A 159 -2.01 -4.83 12.87
CA LEU A 159 -0.70 -4.58 13.47
C LEU A 159 0.44 -4.84 12.49
N GLY A 160 0.36 -5.94 11.71
CA GLY A 160 1.30 -6.18 10.61
C GLY A 160 1.32 -5.00 9.63
N GLY A 161 0.15 -4.57 9.14
CA GLY A 161 0.03 -3.42 8.24
C GLY A 161 0.50 -2.09 8.86
N ALA A 162 0.45 -1.95 10.18
CA ALA A 162 0.92 -0.75 10.90
C ALA A 162 2.44 -0.53 10.79
N PHE A 163 3.23 -1.60 10.60
CA PHE A 163 4.68 -1.47 10.37
C PHE A 163 5.02 -0.78 9.04
N SER A 164 4.07 -0.62 8.13
CA SER A 164 4.26 0.06 6.84
C SER A 164 4.68 1.53 6.94
N VAL A 165 4.55 2.16 8.10
CA VAL A 165 5.09 3.51 8.35
C VAL A 165 6.62 3.53 8.37
N ILE A 166 7.27 2.35 8.50
CA ILE A 166 8.72 2.20 8.47
C ILE A 166 9.18 2.14 7.01
N PRO A 167 10.06 3.06 6.56
CA PRO A 167 10.60 3.02 5.20
C PRO A 167 11.36 1.71 4.95
N GLY A 168 10.99 0.96 3.93
CA GLY A 168 11.54 -0.36 3.65
C GLY A 168 10.54 -1.50 3.87
N VAL A 169 9.49 -1.25 4.64
CA VAL A 169 8.40 -2.20 4.92
C VAL A 169 7.22 -1.95 3.99
N SER A 170 6.50 -3.00 3.58
CA SER A 170 5.40 -2.92 2.62
C SER A 170 4.03 -3.13 3.28
N ALA A 171 3.14 -2.14 3.19
CA ALA A 171 1.78 -2.24 3.73
C ALA A 171 1.01 -3.46 3.17
N ILE A 172 0.99 -3.62 1.86
CA ILE A 172 0.30 -4.73 1.19
C ILE A 172 1.02 -6.05 1.50
N GLY A 173 2.36 -6.04 1.53
CA GLY A 173 3.17 -7.21 1.86
C GLY A 173 2.86 -7.76 3.24
N ASP A 174 2.92 -6.92 4.26
CA ASP A 174 2.74 -7.31 5.65
C ASP A 174 1.31 -7.78 5.94
N VAL A 175 0.31 -7.06 5.40
CA VAL A 175 -1.10 -7.49 5.53
C VAL A 175 -1.30 -8.87 4.90
N ASN A 176 -0.71 -9.14 3.74
CA ASN A 176 -0.79 -10.46 3.11
C ASN A 176 -0.01 -11.53 3.88
N ALA A 177 1.19 -11.20 4.39
CA ALA A 177 1.99 -12.13 5.16
C ALA A 177 1.28 -12.54 6.46
N VAL A 178 0.83 -11.57 7.27
CA VAL A 178 0.13 -11.85 8.54
C VAL A 178 -1.22 -12.51 8.29
N SER A 179 -1.95 -12.14 7.22
CA SER A 179 -3.19 -12.82 6.83
C SER A 179 -2.95 -14.30 6.53
N SER A 180 -1.88 -14.61 5.80
CA SER A 180 -1.49 -15.99 5.48
C SER A 180 -1.13 -16.77 6.74
N ILE A 181 -0.39 -16.17 7.68
CA ILE A 181 -0.09 -16.75 9.01
C ILE A 181 -1.37 -17.05 9.79
N CYS A 182 -2.38 -16.19 9.70
CA CYS A 182 -3.71 -16.42 10.27
C CYS A 182 -4.53 -17.48 9.52
N GLY A 183 -4.04 -18.02 8.42
CA GLY A 183 -4.68 -19.06 7.62
C GLY A 183 -5.70 -18.53 6.61
N ALA A 184 -5.61 -17.25 6.21
CA ALA A 184 -6.48 -16.68 5.19
C ALA A 184 -6.19 -17.24 3.79
N ASP A 185 -7.23 -17.36 2.96
CA ASP A 185 -7.10 -17.56 1.52
C ASP A 185 -6.33 -16.41 0.86
N ARG A 186 -5.46 -16.71 -0.09
CA ARG A 186 -4.57 -15.73 -0.74
C ARG A 186 -5.35 -14.63 -1.45
N THR A 187 -6.39 -14.98 -2.21
CA THR A 187 -7.21 -14.02 -2.96
C THR A 187 -8.02 -13.15 -2.01
N PHE A 188 -8.54 -13.74 -0.93
CA PHE A 188 -9.23 -13.00 0.11
C PHE A 188 -8.32 -12.01 0.83
N SER A 189 -7.12 -12.44 1.23
CA SER A 189 -6.09 -11.61 1.85
C SER A 189 -5.70 -10.44 0.96
N LEU A 190 -5.44 -10.70 -0.33
CA LEU A 190 -5.08 -9.67 -1.30
C LEU A 190 -6.19 -8.62 -1.47
N ASN A 191 -7.44 -9.04 -1.56
CA ASN A 191 -8.57 -8.11 -1.65
C ASN A 191 -8.70 -7.23 -0.40
N LEU A 192 -8.45 -7.77 0.79
CA LEU A 192 -8.42 -7.00 2.04
C LEU A 192 -7.27 -5.98 2.04
N SER A 193 -6.07 -6.39 1.60
CA SER A 193 -4.90 -5.51 1.57
C SER A 193 -5.10 -4.34 0.61
N PHE A 194 -5.74 -4.53 -0.54
CA PHE A 194 -6.08 -3.45 -1.46
C PHE A 194 -7.08 -2.46 -0.86
N LEU A 195 -8.13 -2.95 -0.20
CA LEU A 195 -9.10 -2.07 0.48
C LEU A 195 -8.46 -1.31 1.64
N MET A 196 -7.59 -1.96 2.41
CA MET A 196 -6.82 -1.32 3.48
C MET A 196 -5.90 -0.24 2.89
N ASN A 197 -5.12 -0.57 1.84
CA ASN A 197 -4.22 0.38 1.21
C ASN A 197 -4.96 1.58 0.59
N MET A 198 -6.17 1.38 0.06
CA MET A 198 -7.00 2.48 -0.41
C MET A 198 -7.33 3.46 0.72
N VAL A 199 -7.68 2.98 1.92
CA VAL A 199 -7.96 3.84 3.08
C VAL A 199 -6.68 4.53 3.56
N LEU A 200 -5.56 3.80 3.61
CA LEU A 200 -4.25 4.36 3.94
C LEU A 200 -3.86 5.49 2.96
N THR A 201 -4.03 5.26 1.66
CA THR A 201 -3.71 6.26 0.62
C THR A 201 -4.59 7.52 0.76
N VAL A 202 -5.87 7.37 1.12
CA VAL A 202 -6.74 8.54 1.42
C VAL A 202 -6.18 9.33 2.61
N ALA A 203 -5.73 8.66 3.66
CA ALA A 203 -5.13 9.33 4.80
C ALA A 203 -3.80 10.02 4.43
N LEU A 204 -2.94 9.38 3.63
CA LEU A 204 -1.69 9.98 3.12
C LEU A 204 -1.97 11.21 2.25
N ILE A 205 -2.99 11.19 1.39
CA ILE A 205 -3.44 12.36 0.62
C ILE A 205 -3.80 13.53 1.55
N ALA A 206 -4.49 13.25 2.65
CA ALA A 206 -4.81 14.30 3.62
C ALA A 206 -3.55 14.91 4.27
N PHE A 207 -2.55 14.08 4.61
CA PHE A 207 -1.25 14.55 5.09
C PHE A 207 -0.50 15.38 4.03
N ASP A 208 -0.49 14.91 2.78
CA ASP A 208 0.17 15.63 1.69
C ASP A 208 -0.51 16.97 1.41
N PHE A 209 -1.84 17.01 1.44
CA PHE A 209 -2.60 18.25 1.28
C PHE A 209 -2.27 19.25 2.40
N ALA A 210 -2.22 18.79 3.65
CA ALA A 210 -1.81 19.62 4.77
C ALA A 210 -0.36 20.14 4.62
N ALA A 211 0.55 19.29 4.12
CA ALA A 211 1.93 19.69 3.86
C ALA A 211 2.06 20.70 2.72
N VAL A 212 1.27 20.56 1.65
CA VAL A 212 1.18 21.54 0.55
C VAL A 212 0.69 22.89 1.07
N TYR A 213 -0.36 22.88 1.91
CA TYR A 213 -0.89 24.10 2.50
C TYR A 213 0.15 24.78 3.42
N ALA A 214 0.82 24.01 4.28
CA ALA A 214 1.83 24.52 5.21
C ALA A 214 3.10 25.05 4.50
N SER A 215 3.48 24.47 3.37
CA SER A 215 4.64 24.94 2.59
C SER A 215 4.40 26.25 1.86
N GLY A 216 3.17 26.78 1.88
CA GLY A 216 2.76 27.93 1.08
C GLY A 216 3.00 27.60 -0.41
N ALA A 217 2.05 26.95 -1.07
CA ALA A 217 2.18 26.61 -2.49
C ALA A 217 2.49 27.91 -3.30
N GLY A 218 3.78 28.23 -3.40
CA GLY A 218 4.29 29.36 -4.16
C GLY A 218 3.86 29.24 -5.62
N ASN A 219 4.04 30.29 -6.40
CA ASN A 219 3.75 30.32 -7.83
C ASN A 219 4.59 29.26 -8.57
N LEU A 220 4.07 28.01 -8.61
CA LEU A 220 4.69 26.94 -9.36
C LEU A 220 4.49 27.19 -10.85
N SER A 221 5.57 27.09 -11.63
CA SER A 221 5.46 27.24 -13.09
C SER A 221 4.58 26.12 -13.66
N PHE A 222 3.89 26.40 -14.75
CA PHE A 222 3.05 25.43 -15.47
C PHE A 222 3.83 24.14 -15.80
N SER A 223 5.11 24.26 -16.17
CA SER A 223 5.96 23.10 -16.47
C SER A 223 6.17 22.18 -15.27
N VAL A 224 6.31 22.70 -14.06
CA VAL A 224 6.41 21.90 -12.83
C VAL A 224 5.09 21.20 -12.52
N LEU A 225 3.97 21.89 -12.64
CA LEU A 225 2.64 21.28 -12.45
C LEU A 225 2.39 20.16 -13.46
N LEU A 226 2.78 20.36 -14.72
CA LEU A 226 2.67 19.35 -15.76
C LEU A 226 3.53 18.10 -15.44
N THR A 227 4.77 18.28 -14.97
CA THR A 227 5.63 17.15 -14.59
C THR A 227 5.05 16.36 -13.41
N TYR A 228 4.46 17.04 -12.43
CA TYR A 228 3.81 16.36 -11.28
C TYR A 228 2.54 15.62 -11.71
N PHE A 229 1.74 16.21 -12.58
CA PHE A 229 0.56 15.56 -13.15
C PHE A 229 0.93 14.29 -13.92
N ILE A 230 1.99 14.35 -14.74
CA ILE A 230 2.51 13.19 -15.47
C ILE A 230 2.99 12.10 -14.52
N SER A 231 3.65 12.46 -13.41
CA SER A 231 4.00 11.48 -12.35
C SER A 231 2.76 10.81 -11.76
N GLY A 232 1.67 11.56 -11.53
CA GLY A 232 0.40 11.01 -11.05
C GLY A 232 -0.24 10.03 -12.04
N VAL A 233 -0.28 10.38 -13.33
CA VAL A 233 -0.78 9.49 -14.40
C VAL A 233 0.08 8.23 -14.52
N ALA A 234 1.40 8.37 -14.46
CA ALA A 234 2.33 7.25 -14.48
C ALA A 234 2.14 6.35 -13.22
N ALA A 235 1.90 6.96 -12.05
CA ALA A 235 1.61 6.23 -10.82
C ALA A 235 0.30 5.44 -10.91
N PHE A 236 -0.73 5.98 -11.55
CA PHE A 236 -1.95 5.23 -11.88
C PHE A 236 -1.62 4.00 -12.72
N GLY A 237 -0.85 4.17 -13.81
CA GLY A 237 -0.43 3.06 -14.67
C GLY A 237 0.37 1.99 -13.92
N GLY A 238 1.35 2.42 -13.12
CA GLY A 238 2.17 1.52 -12.28
C GLY A 238 1.33 0.76 -11.26
N ALA A 239 0.44 1.44 -10.54
CA ALA A 239 -0.46 0.81 -9.57
C ALA A 239 -1.43 -0.17 -10.24
N TYR A 240 -2.00 0.19 -11.40
CA TYR A 240 -2.86 -0.69 -12.17
C TYR A 240 -2.13 -1.98 -12.57
N LEU A 241 -0.92 -1.87 -13.13
CA LEU A 241 -0.09 -3.03 -13.48
C LEU A 241 0.25 -3.87 -12.24
N GLY A 242 0.60 -3.22 -11.12
CA GLY A 242 0.86 -3.89 -9.84
C GLY A 242 -0.34 -4.71 -9.37
N ILE A 243 -1.56 -4.15 -9.42
CA ILE A 243 -2.79 -4.86 -9.03
C ILE A 243 -3.03 -6.09 -9.90
N GLN A 244 -2.87 -5.97 -11.24
CA GLN A 244 -3.04 -7.11 -12.13
C GLN A 244 -1.99 -8.19 -11.87
N THR A 245 -0.72 -7.81 -11.66
CA THR A 245 0.36 -8.72 -11.31
C THR A 245 0.07 -9.46 -10.00
N MET A 246 -0.33 -8.73 -8.95
CA MET A 246 -0.65 -9.34 -7.65
C MET A 246 -1.83 -10.31 -7.73
N ARG A 247 -2.86 -9.99 -8.53
CA ARG A 247 -3.99 -10.91 -8.76
C ARG A 247 -3.57 -12.18 -9.48
N ALA A 248 -2.71 -12.07 -10.50
CA ALA A 248 -2.19 -13.21 -11.22
C ALA A 248 -1.32 -14.12 -10.33
N LEU A 249 -0.47 -13.52 -9.48
CA LEU A 249 0.39 -14.26 -8.55
C LEU A 249 -0.40 -14.93 -7.42
N ALA A 250 -1.42 -14.26 -6.88
CA ALA A 250 -2.28 -14.84 -5.84
C ALA A 250 -2.99 -16.11 -6.35
N ALA A 251 -3.41 -16.10 -7.61
CA ALA A 251 -4.10 -17.23 -8.22
C ALA A 251 -3.20 -18.45 -8.45
N ASN A 252 -1.88 -18.25 -8.73
CA ASN A 252 -1.02 -19.29 -9.26
C ASN A 252 0.17 -19.65 -8.35
N ILE A 253 0.99 -18.69 -7.93
CA ILE A 253 2.34 -18.94 -7.39
C ILE A 253 2.44 -18.56 -5.90
N GLY A 254 1.75 -17.50 -5.49
CA GLY A 254 1.92 -16.87 -4.17
C GLY A 254 2.91 -15.70 -4.20
N PHE A 255 3.28 -15.20 -3.01
CA PHE A 255 3.99 -13.91 -2.87
C PHE A 255 5.45 -14.03 -2.43
N ASN A 256 5.96 -15.25 -2.26
CA ASN A 256 7.33 -15.50 -1.77
C ASN A 256 8.44 -14.98 -2.70
N ILE A 257 8.17 -14.83 -4.00
CA ILE A 257 9.11 -14.23 -4.94
C ILE A 257 9.53 -12.82 -4.51
N PHE A 258 8.64 -12.08 -3.84
CA PHE A 258 8.93 -10.73 -3.36
C PHE A 258 9.86 -10.70 -2.14
N ALA A 259 10.00 -11.81 -1.41
CA ALA A 259 11.00 -11.94 -0.35
C ALA A 259 12.41 -11.87 -0.95
N PHE A 260 12.67 -12.65 -2.00
CA PHE A 260 13.95 -12.64 -2.70
C PHE A 260 14.22 -11.29 -3.37
N TYR A 261 13.19 -10.69 -3.97
CA TYR A 261 13.30 -9.33 -4.51
C TYR A 261 13.70 -8.33 -3.41
N SER A 262 13.07 -8.39 -2.22
CA SER A 262 13.38 -7.49 -1.11
C SER A 262 14.82 -7.66 -0.62
N PHE A 263 15.35 -8.88 -0.58
CA PHE A 263 16.77 -9.13 -0.26
C PHE A 263 17.70 -8.51 -1.31
N GLY A 264 17.39 -8.67 -2.60
CA GLY A 264 18.13 -8.02 -3.69
C GLY A 264 18.08 -6.49 -3.63
N ALA A 265 16.89 -5.93 -3.36
CA ALA A 265 16.71 -4.48 -3.19
C ALA A 265 17.45 -3.95 -1.95
N ALA A 266 17.53 -4.73 -0.88
CA ALA A 266 18.31 -4.39 0.31
C ALA A 266 19.80 -4.30 -0.01
N LEU A 267 20.34 -5.29 -0.73
CA LEU A 267 21.73 -5.28 -1.19
C LEU A 267 21.99 -4.07 -2.09
N PHE A 268 21.10 -3.80 -3.04
CA PHE A 268 21.20 -2.65 -3.93
C PHE A 268 21.17 -1.32 -3.15
N SER A 269 20.28 -1.16 -2.19
CA SER A 269 20.22 0.03 -1.33
C SER A 269 21.50 0.22 -0.52
N PHE A 270 22.09 -0.88 -0.02
CA PHE A 270 23.34 -0.84 0.73
C PHE A 270 24.54 -0.47 -0.16
N VAL A 271 24.63 -1.06 -1.36
CA VAL A 271 25.67 -0.69 -2.35
C VAL A 271 25.56 0.79 -2.73
N LEU A 272 24.33 1.26 -2.98
CA LEU A 272 24.08 2.68 -3.30
C LEU A 272 24.50 3.60 -2.13
N TYR A 273 24.32 3.16 -0.87
CA TYR A 273 24.79 3.88 0.31
C TYR A 273 26.32 4.00 0.34
N LEU A 274 27.05 2.95 -0.06
CA LEU A 274 28.52 2.95 -0.09
C LEU A 274 29.12 3.81 -1.22
N MET A 275 28.37 4.02 -2.30
CA MET A 275 28.83 4.79 -3.47
C MET A 275 28.63 6.30 -3.32
N VAL A 276 27.89 6.72 -2.32
CA VAL A 276 27.46 8.11 -2.10
C VAL A 276 27.80 8.59 -0.71
#